data_6374ebb69ca4aaae047da4262ba284ab
#
_entry.id   6374ebb69ca4aaae047da4262ba284ab
#
_cell.length_a   1.000
_cell.length_b   1.000
_cell.length_c   1.000
_cell.angle_alpha   90.00
_cell.angle_beta   90.00
_cell.angle_gamma   90.00
#
_symmetry.space_group_name_H-M   'P 1'
#
loop_
_entity.id
_entity.type
_entity.pdbx_description
1 polymer ?
#
loop_
_entity_poly.entity_id
_entity_poly.type
_entity_poly.pdbx_seq_one_letter_code
_entity_poly.pdbx_strand_id
1 'polypeptide(L)'
;MRAIPRFPRVPAEPPERLPLTAFEVAVFRALQDDGRVAFTTVAQRLGVSEANVRRTVKQLIAKDVFTITAVADPRLMGLESMSWLALSVQLSQLESTAAALAAMPEIDYVVITTGAWHVMAEVACAGTEELFALVKRVRALPGVQRTETYPYFKLLRQQFRWTNGGDAPEAADAGAARGVRSAPAGLDALDRVLINELQHDGRASFRDIGQRLGVSERVISTRFARLVEQDLVRVIAVGNPHALGFHGLAWLGISLSDSADVEDVAAAFGEIPQVSYLVSVSGRFDLMGELVCRDRDHLLTTLNDRIGTIDGVETVEVFYYLRLLYRNAAGAWGAARSLAANPGAPGAHRQRDARGA
;
A
#
# COMPACT_ATOMS: atom_id res chain seq x y z
N MET A 1 10.01 -8.62 24.18
CA MET A 1 10.08 -7.76 22.98
C MET A 1 10.66 -8.59 21.83
N ARG A 2 9.83 -9.24 21.04
CA ARG A 2 10.27 -9.93 19.81
C ARG A 2 10.37 -8.87 18.71
N ALA A 3 11.52 -8.82 18.06
CA ALA A 3 11.77 -7.88 16.96
C ALA A 3 10.72 -8.12 15.86
N ILE A 4 10.05 -7.03 15.45
CA ILE A 4 9.18 -7.00 14.27
C ILE A 4 10.03 -7.45 13.09
N PRO A 5 9.60 -8.44 12.29
CA PRO A 5 10.35 -8.84 11.10
C PRO A 5 10.47 -7.62 10.18
N ARG A 6 11.70 -7.17 9.95
CA ARG A 6 11.99 -6.10 9.01
C ARG A 6 11.69 -6.64 7.62
N PHE A 7 10.77 -6.01 6.92
CA PHE A 7 10.60 -6.22 5.49
C PHE A 7 11.93 -5.96 4.78
N PRO A 8 12.23 -6.69 3.69
CA PRO A 8 13.45 -6.44 2.95
C PRO A 8 13.50 -4.97 2.54
N ARG A 9 14.59 -4.29 2.87
CA ARG A 9 14.84 -2.92 2.41
C ARG A 9 14.89 -2.97 0.89
N VAL A 10 14.18 -2.05 0.24
CA VAL A 10 14.40 -1.83 -1.20
C VAL A 10 15.89 -1.55 -1.37
N PRO A 11 16.58 -2.23 -2.29
CA PRO A 11 18.01 -2.02 -2.50
C PRO A 11 18.32 -0.55 -2.75
N ALA A 12 19.46 -0.07 -2.25
CA ALA A 12 19.89 1.32 -2.41
C ALA A 12 20.09 1.74 -3.87
N GLU A 13 20.29 0.78 -4.76
CA GLU A 13 20.31 0.97 -6.21
C GLU A 13 19.07 0.33 -6.82
N PRO A 14 18.43 0.95 -7.82
CA PRO A 14 17.34 0.31 -8.54
C PRO A 14 17.87 -1.02 -9.09
N PRO A 15 17.13 -2.14 -8.89
CA PRO A 15 17.58 -3.43 -9.37
C PRO A 15 17.86 -3.33 -10.87
N GLU A 16 19.01 -3.89 -11.27
CA GLU A 16 19.38 -4.05 -12.68
C GLU A 16 18.19 -4.66 -13.43
N ARG A 17 17.84 -4.12 -14.60
CA ARG A 17 16.71 -4.63 -15.40
C ARG A 17 16.79 -6.14 -15.48
N LEU A 18 15.93 -6.83 -14.78
CA LEU A 18 15.71 -8.25 -15.00
C LEU A 18 14.56 -8.35 -16.01
N PRO A 19 14.85 -8.56 -17.29
CA PRO A 19 13.79 -8.81 -18.25
C PRO A 19 13.10 -10.11 -17.82
N LEU A 20 11.88 -9.97 -17.30
CA LEU A 20 11.07 -11.14 -16.96
C LEU A 20 10.76 -11.90 -18.25
N THR A 21 10.92 -13.20 -18.21
CA THR A 21 10.48 -14.08 -19.28
C THR A 21 8.96 -14.08 -19.38
N ALA A 22 8.41 -14.42 -20.55
CA ALA A 22 6.96 -14.54 -20.73
C ALA A 22 6.32 -15.49 -19.69
N PHE A 23 7.05 -16.54 -19.30
CA PHE A 23 6.61 -17.48 -18.26
C PHE A 23 6.56 -16.81 -16.87
N GLU A 24 7.59 -16.05 -16.49
CA GLU A 24 7.61 -15.33 -15.19
C GLU A 24 6.49 -14.28 -15.12
N VAL A 25 6.25 -13.56 -16.22
CA VAL A 25 5.11 -12.62 -16.32
C VAL A 25 3.78 -13.36 -16.18
N ALA A 26 3.59 -14.51 -16.82
CA ALA A 26 2.36 -15.28 -16.72
C ALA A 26 2.12 -15.82 -15.30
N VAL A 27 3.17 -16.28 -14.62
CA VAL A 27 3.12 -16.70 -13.21
C VAL A 27 2.74 -15.52 -12.32
N PHE A 28 3.36 -14.35 -12.51
CA PHE A 28 3.07 -13.15 -11.74
C PHE A 28 1.60 -12.71 -11.94
N ARG A 29 1.11 -12.64 -13.19
CA ARG A 29 -0.29 -12.30 -13.50
C ARG A 29 -1.28 -13.22 -12.80
N ALA A 30 -1.06 -14.54 -12.84
CA ALA A 30 -1.92 -15.49 -12.15
C ALA A 30 -1.99 -15.24 -10.64
N LEU A 31 -0.89 -14.79 -10.02
CA LEU A 31 -0.82 -14.46 -8.60
C LEU A 31 -1.35 -13.04 -8.28
N GLN A 32 -1.37 -12.14 -9.26
CA GLN A 32 -2.05 -10.85 -9.13
C GLN A 32 -3.58 -11.02 -9.08
N ASP A 33 -4.12 -12.03 -9.79
CA ASP A 33 -5.55 -12.36 -9.77
C ASP A 33 -5.95 -13.01 -8.43
N ASP A 34 -5.18 -14.01 -8.02
CA ASP A 34 -5.36 -14.71 -6.74
C ASP A 34 -3.99 -15.15 -6.19
N GLY A 35 -3.50 -14.44 -5.20
CA GLY A 35 -2.22 -14.74 -4.55
C GLY A 35 -2.20 -16.10 -3.84
N ARG A 36 -3.35 -16.70 -3.58
CA ARG A 36 -3.49 -18.02 -2.96
C ARG A 36 -3.86 -19.13 -3.94
N VAL A 37 -3.97 -18.84 -5.23
CA VAL A 37 -4.21 -19.86 -6.26
C VAL A 37 -3.25 -21.05 -6.10
N ALA A 38 -3.75 -22.27 -6.23
CA ALA A 38 -2.92 -23.47 -6.14
C ALA A 38 -1.86 -23.48 -7.26
N PHE A 39 -0.61 -23.75 -6.92
CA PHE A 39 0.47 -23.80 -7.93
C PHE A 39 0.23 -24.90 -8.97
N THR A 40 -0.48 -25.97 -8.60
CA THR A 40 -0.96 -27.00 -9.54
C THR A 40 -1.89 -26.41 -10.61
N THR A 41 -2.80 -25.51 -10.22
CA THR A 41 -3.71 -24.83 -11.17
C THR A 41 -2.93 -23.92 -12.12
N VAL A 42 -1.97 -23.14 -11.59
CA VAL A 42 -1.11 -22.29 -12.43
C VAL A 42 -0.29 -23.17 -13.40
N ALA A 43 0.29 -24.26 -12.90
CA ALA A 43 1.07 -25.20 -13.69
C ALA A 43 0.27 -25.81 -14.85
N GLN A 44 -0.98 -26.22 -14.58
CA GLN A 44 -1.89 -26.75 -15.60
C GLN A 44 -2.21 -25.70 -16.67
N ARG A 45 -2.51 -24.46 -16.27
CA ARG A 45 -2.82 -23.37 -17.22
C ARG A 45 -1.62 -23.02 -18.13
N LEU A 46 -0.41 -23.13 -17.58
CA LEU A 46 0.82 -22.77 -18.31
C LEU A 46 1.53 -23.96 -19.00
N GLY A 47 1.01 -25.17 -18.86
CA GLY A 47 1.60 -26.38 -19.46
C GLY A 47 2.96 -26.77 -18.88
N VAL A 48 3.22 -26.52 -17.59
CA VAL A 48 4.48 -26.78 -16.90
C VAL A 48 4.28 -27.61 -15.66
N SER A 49 5.37 -28.04 -14.99
CA SER A 49 5.28 -28.72 -13.70
C SER A 49 5.04 -27.75 -12.54
N GLU A 50 4.32 -28.20 -11.50
CA GLU A 50 4.12 -27.43 -10.25
C GLU A 50 5.47 -27.03 -9.61
N ALA A 51 6.45 -27.93 -9.64
CA ALA A 51 7.79 -27.67 -9.12
C ALA A 51 8.46 -26.46 -9.82
N ASN A 52 8.22 -26.30 -11.11
CA ASN A 52 8.73 -25.15 -11.87
C ASN A 52 8.05 -23.85 -11.41
N VAL A 53 6.73 -23.83 -11.30
CA VAL A 53 5.98 -22.65 -10.80
C VAL A 53 6.48 -22.29 -9.38
N ARG A 54 6.55 -23.25 -8.47
CA ARG A 54 7.00 -23.03 -7.09
C ARG A 54 8.41 -22.46 -7.02
N ARG A 55 9.34 -22.98 -7.83
CA ARG A 55 10.72 -22.50 -7.91
C ARG A 55 10.75 -21.04 -8.44
N THR A 56 9.99 -20.76 -9.49
CA THR A 56 9.90 -19.42 -10.10
C THR A 56 9.36 -18.40 -9.12
N VAL A 57 8.24 -18.70 -8.45
CA VAL A 57 7.68 -17.81 -7.42
C VAL A 57 8.70 -17.51 -6.32
N LYS A 58 9.38 -18.55 -5.81
CA LYS A 58 10.41 -18.38 -4.78
C LYS A 58 11.57 -17.49 -5.26
N GLN A 59 12.01 -17.66 -6.51
CA GLN A 59 13.09 -16.86 -7.10
C GLN A 59 12.67 -15.40 -7.30
N LEU A 60 11.45 -15.15 -7.78
CA LEU A 60 10.96 -13.79 -8.02
C LEU A 60 10.75 -13.03 -6.71
N ILE A 61 10.24 -13.69 -5.67
CA ILE A 61 10.15 -13.10 -4.31
C ILE A 61 11.55 -12.80 -3.75
N ALA A 62 12.49 -13.73 -3.88
CA ALA A 62 13.86 -13.54 -3.40
C ALA A 62 14.62 -12.40 -4.12
N LYS A 63 14.23 -12.08 -5.36
CA LYS A 63 14.74 -10.96 -6.16
C LYS A 63 13.94 -9.67 -5.98
N ASP A 64 13.01 -9.62 -5.03
CA ASP A 64 12.12 -8.49 -4.76
C ASP A 64 11.31 -8.03 -5.99
N VAL A 65 10.95 -8.97 -6.88
CA VAL A 65 10.08 -8.66 -8.04
C VAL A 65 8.65 -8.44 -7.60
N PHE A 66 8.17 -9.24 -6.67
CA PHE A 66 6.86 -9.08 -6.04
C PHE A 66 6.83 -9.73 -4.66
N THR A 67 5.84 -9.36 -3.88
CA THR A 67 5.45 -10.05 -2.64
C THR A 67 4.00 -10.51 -2.74
N ILE A 68 3.62 -11.55 -2.00
CA ILE A 68 2.23 -12.01 -1.90
C ILE A 68 1.71 -11.59 -0.54
N THR A 69 0.68 -10.76 -0.54
CA THR A 69 0.16 -10.11 0.67
C THR A 69 -1.34 -9.96 0.63
N ALA A 70 -1.96 -9.83 1.81
CA ALA A 70 -3.36 -9.44 1.92
C ALA A 70 -3.51 -7.92 1.76
N VAL A 71 -4.47 -7.51 0.96
CA VAL A 71 -4.89 -6.11 0.80
C VAL A 71 -6.28 -5.97 1.41
N ALA A 72 -6.43 -5.01 2.30
CA ALA A 72 -7.69 -4.69 3.00
C ALA A 72 -7.80 -3.17 3.19
N ASP A 73 -9.02 -2.66 3.38
CA ASP A 73 -9.21 -1.26 3.76
C ASP A 73 -8.59 -1.00 5.15
N PRO A 74 -7.72 -0.01 5.29
CA PRO A 74 -7.04 0.31 6.54
C PRO A 74 -7.99 0.61 7.70
N ARG A 75 -9.14 1.18 7.40
CA ARG A 75 -10.16 1.47 8.42
C ARG A 75 -10.68 0.21 9.08
N LEU A 76 -10.69 -0.92 8.37
CA LEU A 76 -10.99 -2.24 8.95
C LEU A 76 -9.97 -2.62 10.02
N MET A 77 -8.74 -2.11 9.91
CA MET A 77 -7.66 -2.32 10.87
C MET A 77 -7.64 -1.28 12.00
N GLY A 78 -8.59 -0.33 12.00
CA GLY A 78 -8.66 0.74 12.98
C GLY A 78 -7.70 1.90 12.69
N LEU A 79 -7.26 2.04 11.45
CA LEU A 79 -6.41 3.16 11.00
C LEU A 79 -7.31 4.20 10.33
N GLU A 80 -7.82 5.15 11.11
CA GLU A 80 -8.82 6.11 10.66
C GLU A 80 -8.23 7.41 10.12
N SER A 81 -6.95 7.67 10.43
CA SER A 81 -6.26 8.90 10.04
C SER A 81 -5.10 8.60 9.12
N MET A 82 -5.28 8.91 7.86
CA MET A 82 -4.31 8.69 6.79
C MET A 82 -3.90 10.01 6.18
N SER A 83 -2.64 10.12 5.79
CA SER A 83 -2.10 11.36 5.25
C SER A 83 -0.85 11.12 4.42
N TRP A 84 -0.61 12.00 3.48
CA TRP A 84 0.74 12.22 2.97
C TRP A 84 1.47 13.22 3.84
N LEU A 85 2.72 12.92 4.16
CA LEU A 85 3.70 13.85 4.69
C LEU A 85 4.68 14.21 3.59
N ALA A 86 4.83 15.49 3.32
CA ALA A 86 5.82 16.03 2.40
C ALA A 86 6.87 16.83 3.18
N LEU A 87 8.14 16.53 2.96
CA LEU A 87 9.25 17.09 3.73
C LEU A 87 10.25 17.79 2.82
N SER A 88 10.60 19.02 3.18
CA SER A 88 11.83 19.67 2.74
C SER A 88 12.92 19.34 3.77
N VAL A 89 14.04 18.82 3.29
CA VAL A 89 15.12 18.31 4.12
C VAL A 89 16.45 18.91 3.65
N GLN A 90 17.36 19.19 4.58
CA GLN A 90 18.73 19.55 4.25
C GLN A 90 19.36 18.41 3.43
N LEU A 91 19.91 18.71 2.25
CA LEU A 91 20.36 17.68 1.30
C LEU A 91 21.41 16.73 1.87
N SER A 92 22.28 17.21 2.78
CA SER A 92 23.26 16.37 3.47
C SER A 92 22.65 15.35 4.44
N GLN A 93 21.37 15.51 4.81
CA GLN A 93 20.62 14.63 5.70
C GLN A 93 19.50 13.85 4.98
N LEU A 94 19.40 13.98 3.66
CA LEU A 94 18.31 13.45 2.87
C LEU A 94 18.11 11.95 3.07
N GLU A 95 19.17 11.16 2.88
CA GLU A 95 19.09 9.70 2.97
C GLU A 95 18.88 9.22 4.42
N SER A 96 19.55 9.87 5.39
CA SER A 96 19.38 9.52 6.80
C SER A 96 17.98 9.84 7.32
N THR A 97 17.39 10.97 6.90
CA THR A 97 16.00 11.33 7.23
C THR A 97 15.01 10.35 6.59
N ALA A 98 15.18 10.04 5.31
CA ALA A 98 14.31 9.08 4.63
C ALA A 98 14.40 7.67 5.25
N ALA A 99 15.59 7.23 5.65
CA ALA A 99 15.78 5.96 6.36
C ALA A 99 15.16 5.97 7.76
N ALA A 100 15.23 7.11 8.47
CA ALA A 100 14.58 7.26 9.77
C ALA A 100 13.05 7.20 9.66
N LEU A 101 12.46 7.81 8.63
CA LEU A 101 11.04 7.70 8.32
C LEU A 101 10.65 6.24 8.03
N ALA A 102 11.37 5.56 7.15
CA ALA A 102 11.12 4.16 6.81
C ALA A 102 11.23 3.18 8.00
N ALA A 103 11.81 3.62 9.12
CA ALA A 103 11.89 2.84 10.35
C ALA A 103 10.71 3.08 11.30
N MET A 104 9.84 4.07 11.03
CA MET A 104 8.68 4.37 11.87
C MET A 104 7.53 3.42 11.54
N PRO A 105 6.86 2.83 12.55
CA PRO A 105 5.81 1.84 12.31
C PRO A 105 4.53 2.42 11.70
N GLU A 106 4.32 3.72 11.81
CA GLU A 106 3.17 4.43 11.24
C GLU A 106 3.34 4.79 9.76
N ILE A 107 4.52 4.54 9.20
CA ILE A 107 4.88 4.92 7.84
C ILE A 107 4.92 3.68 6.96
N ASP A 108 4.10 3.70 5.91
CA ASP A 108 3.93 2.59 4.98
C ASP A 108 4.67 2.77 3.65
N TYR A 109 5.03 4.01 3.34
CA TYR A 109 5.68 4.35 2.09
C TYR A 109 6.65 5.52 2.27
N VAL A 110 7.84 5.44 1.70
CA VAL A 110 8.83 6.53 1.72
C VAL A 110 9.51 6.62 0.37
N VAL A 111 9.48 7.79 -0.23
CA VAL A 111 10.12 8.08 -1.51
C VAL A 111 10.92 9.37 -1.44
N ILE A 112 12.12 9.37 -2.03
CA ILE A 112 12.89 10.58 -2.32
C ILE A 112 12.46 11.07 -3.70
N THR A 113 12.11 12.36 -3.78
CA THR A 113 11.54 12.97 -4.97
C THR A 113 12.28 14.23 -5.39
N THR A 114 12.00 14.68 -6.60
CA THR A 114 12.39 16.01 -7.09
C THR A 114 11.34 17.06 -6.70
N GLY A 115 11.66 18.34 -6.87
CA GLY A 115 10.71 19.45 -6.70
C GLY A 115 10.78 20.11 -5.33
N ALA A 116 9.66 20.66 -4.88
CA ALA A 116 9.57 21.42 -3.63
C ALA A 116 9.74 20.54 -2.38
N TRP A 117 9.45 19.26 -2.50
CA TRP A 117 9.55 18.27 -1.44
C TRP A 117 10.61 17.25 -1.78
N HIS A 118 11.53 17.02 -0.85
CA HIS A 118 12.64 16.11 -1.04
C HIS A 118 12.31 14.68 -0.62
N VAL A 119 11.42 14.52 0.36
CA VAL A 119 10.92 13.22 0.82
C VAL A 119 9.41 13.30 0.96
N MET A 120 8.74 12.27 0.46
CA MET A 120 7.31 12.08 0.67
C MET A 120 7.09 10.74 1.36
N ALA A 121 6.17 10.72 2.32
CA ALA A 121 5.86 9.53 3.08
C ALA A 121 4.36 9.40 3.29
N GLU A 122 3.83 8.18 3.09
CA GLU A 122 2.45 7.86 3.42
C GLU A 122 2.37 7.34 4.84
N VAL A 123 1.43 7.86 5.60
CA VAL A 123 1.25 7.53 7.00
C VAL A 123 -0.18 7.07 7.28
N ALA A 124 -0.29 6.10 8.20
CA ALA A 124 -1.56 5.58 8.67
C ALA A 124 -1.54 5.50 10.20
N CYS A 125 -2.49 6.17 10.83
CA CYS A 125 -2.62 6.32 12.27
C CYS A 125 -4.01 5.91 12.73
N ALA A 126 -4.14 5.46 13.98
CA ALA A 126 -5.45 5.13 14.54
C ALA A 126 -6.37 6.36 14.69
N GLY A 127 -5.79 7.56 14.78
CA GLY A 127 -6.56 8.80 14.87
C GLY A 127 -5.67 10.03 14.76
N THR A 128 -6.31 11.20 14.79
CA THR A 128 -5.64 12.51 14.63
C THR A 128 -4.61 12.82 15.71
N GLU A 129 -4.83 12.39 16.95
CA GLU A 129 -3.85 12.60 18.04
C GLU A 129 -2.54 11.87 17.76
N GLU A 130 -2.63 10.64 17.26
CA GLU A 130 -1.46 9.85 16.91
C GLU A 130 -0.76 10.43 15.68
N LEU A 131 -1.51 10.87 14.66
CA LEU A 131 -0.97 11.59 13.53
C LEU A 131 -0.22 12.85 13.98
N PHE A 132 -0.81 13.63 14.89
CA PHE A 132 -0.16 14.82 15.44
C PHE A 132 1.15 14.49 16.17
N ALA A 133 1.13 13.43 17.00
CA ALA A 133 2.33 12.96 17.70
C ALA A 133 3.41 12.49 16.71
N LEU A 134 3.02 11.80 15.63
CA LEU A 134 3.94 11.39 14.57
C LEU A 134 4.56 12.60 13.86
N VAL A 135 3.74 13.57 13.45
CA VAL A 135 4.22 14.80 12.79
C VAL A 135 5.23 15.54 13.68
N LYS A 136 4.99 15.62 15.00
CA LYS A 136 5.97 16.19 15.94
C LYS A 136 7.30 15.44 15.95
N ARG A 137 7.26 14.09 15.96
CA ARG A 137 8.49 13.28 15.91
C ARG A 137 9.22 13.48 14.58
N VAL A 138 8.50 13.52 13.46
CA VAL A 138 9.07 13.75 12.14
C VAL A 138 9.73 15.12 12.05
N ARG A 139 9.08 16.17 12.54
CA ARG A 139 9.65 17.53 12.57
C ARG A 139 10.90 17.66 13.44
N ALA A 140 11.08 16.78 14.42
CA ALA A 140 12.26 16.74 15.29
C ALA A 140 13.43 15.95 14.68
N LEU A 141 13.26 15.30 13.52
CA LEU A 141 14.35 14.60 12.86
C LEU A 141 15.42 15.59 12.38
N PRO A 142 16.72 15.25 12.50
CA PRO A 142 17.81 16.07 11.99
C PRO A 142 17.63 16.35 10.50
N GLY A 143 17.83 17.61 10.10
CA GLY A 143 17.77 18.02 8.71
C GLY A 143 16.37 18.36 8.19
N VAL A 144 15.29 18.06 8.90
CA VAL A 144 13.94 18.47 8.48
C VAL A 144 13.79 19.98 8.65
N GLN A 145 13.47 20.65 7.56
CA GLN A 145 13.32 22.11 7.48
C GLN A 145 11.84 22.53 7.46
N ARG A 146 11.04 21.80 6.70
CA ARG A 146 9.61 22.05 6.52
C ARG A 146 8.85 20.75 6.35
N THR A 147 7.63 20.69 6.88
CA THR A 147 6.71 19.58 6.68
C THR A 147 5.35 20.11 6.26
N GLU A 148 4.72 19.45 5.31
CA GLU A 148 3.30 19.59 5.02
C GLU A 148 2.60 18.26 5.22
N THR A 149 1.34 18.31 5.65
CA THR A 149 0.51 17.13 5.87
C THR A 149 -0.74 17.28 5.00
N TYR A 150 -1.04 16.27 4.21
CA TYR A 150 -2.21 16.20 3.34
C TYR A 150 -3.12 15.07 3.83
N PRO A 151 -4.08 15.39 4.74
CA PRO A 151 -5.03 14.39 5.22
C PRO A 151 -5.91 13.87 4.09
N TYR A 152 -6.19 12.56 4.10
CA TYR A 152 -7.07 11.93 3.15
C TYR A 152 -8.53 12.15 3.50
N PHE A 153 -9.32 12.58 2.52
CA PHE A 153 -10.77 12.53 2.61
C PHE A 153 -11.30 11.22 2.03
N LYS A 154 -10.78 10.83 0.86
CA LYS A 154 -11.29 9.67 0.16
C LYS A 154 -10.19 9.02 -0.69
N LEU A 155 -10.07 7.70 -0.58
CA LEU A 155 -9.30 6.90 -1.53
C LEU A 155 -10.18 6.71 -2.77
N LEU A 156 -9.75 7.24 -3.91
CA LEU A 156 -10.49 7.25 -5.17
C LEU A 156 -10.04 6.12 -6.10
N ARG A 157 -8.75 5.79 -6.07
CA ARG A 157 -8.18 4.70 -6.86
C ARG A 157 -7.00 4.06 -6.14
N GLN A 158 -6.94 2.74 -6.22
CA GLN A 158 -5.75 1.97 -5.84
C GLN A 158 -5.70 0.73 -6.74
N GLN A 159 -4.64 0.61 -7.54
CA GLN A 159 -4.43 -0.57 -8.37
C GLN A 159 -3.02 -1.10 -8.22
N PHE A 160 -2.90 -2.42 -8.24
CA PHE A 160 -1.63 -3.14 -8.13
C PHE A 160 -1.26 -3.87 -9.42
N ARG A 161 -2.02 -3.66 -10.50
CA ARG A 161 -1.78 -4.27 -11.81
C ARG A 161 -1.07 -3.29 -12.71
N TRP A 162 0.13 -3.66 -13.12
CA TRP A 162 0.91 -2.94 -14.13
C TRP A 162 1.24 -3.90 -15.26
N THR A 163 1.02 -3.47 -16.50
CA THR A 163 1.32 -4.26 -17.69
C THR A 163 2.45 -3.60 -18.48
N ASN A 164 3.52 -4.33 -18.72
CA ASN A 164 4.68 -3.90 -19.54
C ASN A 164 4.41 -3.92 -21.06
N GLY A 165 3.21 -4.07 -21.53
CA GLY A 165 2.84 -4.06 -22.94
C GLY A 165 1.71 -3.08 -23.16
N GLY A 166 1.67 -2.40 -24.28
CA GLY A 166 0.71 -1.39 -24.67
C GLY A 166 -0.77 -1.81 -24.68
N ASP A 167 -1.09 -2.94 -24.10
CA ASP A 167 -2.44 -3.35 -23.83
C ASP A 167 -2.85 -2.72 -22.50
N ALA A 168 -3.77 -1.77 -22.56
CA ALA A 168 -4.52 -1.32 -21.41
C ALA A 168 -4.97 -2.58 -20.64
N PRO A 169 -4.91 -2.59 -19.29
CA PRO A 169 -5.59 -3.64 -18.55
C PRO A 169 -7.01 -3.66 -19.09
N GLU A 170 -7.48 -4.83 -19.57
CA GLU A 170 -8.88 -4.97 -19.91
C GLU A 170 -9.69 -4.33 -18.78
N ALA A 171 -10.67 -3.51 -19.14
CA ALA A 171 -11.54 -2.75 -18.24
C ALA A 171 -12.28 -3.61 -17.19
N ALA A 172 -11.99 -4.89 -17.14
CA ALA A 172 -12.57 -5.88 -16.24
C ALA A 172 -12.14 -5.76 -14.77
N ASP A 173 -11.20 -4.88 -14.42
CA ASP A 173 -10.84 -4.62 -13.04
C ASP A 173 -10.84 -3.13 -12.67
N ALA A 174 -11.88 -2.45 -13.05
CA ALA A 174 -12.47 -1.41 -12.24
C ALA A 174 -13.06 -2.00 -10.92
N GLY A 175 -12.32 -2.87 -10.28
CA GLY A 175 -12.24 -3.00 -8.83
C GLY A 175 -11.54 -1.76 -8.27
N ALA A 176 -11.58 -0.70 -9.12
CA ALA A 176 -11.51 0.69 -8.79
C ALA A 176 -12.21 0.89 -7.48
N ALA A 177 -11.65 1.66 -6.64
CA ALA A 177 -12.26 2.26 -5.49
C ALA A 177 -13.80 2.16 -5.54
N ARG A 178 -14.32 0.97 -5.26
CA ARG A 178 -15.70 0.86 -4.84
C ARG A 178 -15.72 1.71 -3.61
N GLY A 179 -16.35 2.87 -3.77
CA GLY A 179 -16.39 3.90 -2.76
C GLY A 179 -16.49 3.23 -1.41
N VAL A 180 -15.59 3.62 -0.53
CA VAL A 180 -15.39 3.02 0.75
C VAL A 180 -16.75 2.65 1.33
N ARG A 181 -17.08 1.38 1.27
CA ARG A 181 -18.22 0.87 2.01
C ARG A 181 -17.88 1.14 3.46
N SER A 182 -18.75 1.88 4.14
CA SER A 182 -18.68 2.02 5.60
C SER A 182 -18.34 0.65 6.15
N ALA A 183 -17.31 0.57 6.98
CA ALA A 183 -16.85 -0.71 7.51
C ALA A 183 -18.07 -1.50 7.97
N PRO A 184 -18.35 -2.67 7.41
CA PRO A 184 -19.48 -3.45 7.86
C PRO A 184 -19.25 -3.71 9.35
N ALA A 185 -20.25 -3.43 10.17
CA ALA A 185 -20.23 -3.81 11.56
C ALA A 185 -19.93 -5.32 11.62
N GLY A 186 -18.74 -5.73 12.10
CA GLY A 186 -18.52 -7.13 12.26
C GLY A 186 -17.12 -7.72 12.12
N LEU A 187 -16.06 -6.93 11.94
CA LEU A 187 -14.71 -7.48 12.12
C LEU A 187 -14.40 -7.61 13.61
N ASP A 188 -14.19 -8.84 14.07
CA ASP A 188 -13.73 -9.09 15.43
C ASP A 188 -12.19 -9.04 15.53
N ALA A 189 -11.67 -9.19 16.74
CA ALA A 189 -10.23 -9.17 16.98
C ALA A 189 -9.47 -10.27 16.21
N LEU A 190 -10.08 -11.46 16.07
CA LEU A 190 -9.47 -12.58 15.37
C LEU A 190 -9.40 -12.32 13.85
N ASP A 191 -10.40 -11.66 13.27
CA ASP A 191 -10.39 -11.27 11.85
C ASP A 191 -9.23 -10.29 11.57
N ARG A 192 -9.06 -9.27 12.43
CA ARG A 192 -7.96 -8.30 12.29
C ARG A 192 -6.59 -8.97 12.41
N VAL A 193 -6.43 -9.88 13.37
CA VAL A 193 -5.18 -10.64 13.51
C VAL A 193 -4.95 -11.53 12.29
N LEU A 194 -5.98 -12.17 11.75
CA LEU A 194 -5.87 -12.98 10.53
C LEU A 194 -5.45 -12.13 9.32
N ILE A 195 -6.07 -10.97 9.13
CA ILE A 195 -5.69 -10.03 8.07
C ILE A 195 -4.21 -9.65 8.23
N ASN A 196 -3.79 -9.31 9.44
CA ASN A 196 -2.42 -8.96 9.74
C ASN A 196 -1.42 -10.08 9.42
N GLU A 197 -1.68 -11.31 9.83
CA GLU A 197 -0.85 -12.47 9.50
C GLU A 197 -0.70 -12.63 7.98
N LEU A 198 -1.80 -12.46 7.24
CA LEU A 198 -1.81 -12.56 5.78
C LEU A 198 -1.20 -11.34 5.08
N GLN A 199 -1.14 -10.19 5.74
CA GLN A 199 -0.38 -9.04 5.25
C GLN A 199 1.13 -9.29 5.32
N HIS A 200 1.60 -10.02 6.33
CA HIS A 200 3.01 -10.39 6.45
C HIS A 200 3.40 -11.52 5.49
N ASP A 201 2.55 -12.51 5.34
CA ASP A 201 2.70 -13.61 4.38
C ASP A 201 1.33 -14.03 3.85
N GLY A 202 0.99 -13.55 2.65
CA GLY A 202 -0.29 -13.86 2.01
C GLY A 202 -0.51 -15.36 1.75
N ARG A 203 0.55 -16.17 1.80
CA ARG A 203 0.48 -17.63 1.66
C ARG A 203 0.71 -18.39 2.96
N ALA A 204 0.74 -17.70 4.10
CA ALA A 204 0.84 -18.36 5.41
C ALA A 204 -0.19 -19.48 5.55
N SER A 205 0.24 -20.59 6.15
CA SER A 205 -0.60 -21.77 6.36
C SER A 205 -1.70 -21.46 7.39
N PHE A 206 -2.95 -21.70 7.05
CA PHE A 206 -4.06 -21.54 7.99
C PHE A 206 -3.92 -22.42 9.22
N ARG A 207 -3.28 -23.59 9.07
CA ARG A 207 -2.93 -24.47 10.18
C ARG A 207 -1.96 -23.80 11.15
N ASP A 208 -0.89 -23.18 10.60
CA ASP A 208 0.14 -22.54 11.43
C ASP A 208 -0.41 -21.26 12.10
N ILE A 209 -1.23 -20.49 11.38
CA ILE A 209 -1.97 -19.36 11.96
C ILE A 209 -2.87 -19.85 13.09
N GLY A 210 -3.67 -20.88 12.85
CA GLY A 210 -4.56 -21.47 13.85
C GLY A 210 -3.82 -21.93 15.10
N GLN A 211 -2.69 -22.62 14.94
CA GLN A 211 -1.85 -23.07 16.06
C GLN A 211 -1.32 -21.88 16.90
N ARG A 212 -0.87 -20.79 16.25
CA ARG A 212 -0.40 -19.60 16.98
C ARG A 212 -1.52 -18.88 17.74
N LEU A 213 -2.74 -18.93 17.21
CA LEU A 213 -3.90 -18.23 17.78
C LEU A 213 -4.76 -19.10 18.69
N GLY A 214 -4.41 -20.37 18.86
CA GLY A 214 -5.16 -21.31 19.71
C GLY A 214 -6.54 -21.71 19.14
N VAL A 215 -6.71 -21.67 17.81
CA VAL A 215 -7.93 -22.07 17.11
C VAL A 215 -7.66 -23.08 16.01
N SER A 216 -8.71 -23.78 15.56
CA SER A 216 -8.54 -24.78 14.50
C SER A 216 -8.31 -24.15 13.13
N GLU A 217 -7.61 -24.85 12.23
CA GLU A 217 -7.44 -24.49 10.83
C GLU A 217 -8.79 -24.18 10.14
N ARG A 218 -9.82 -24.95 10.46
CA ARG A 218 -11.17 -24.76 9.92
C ARG A 218 -11.74 -23.39 10.30
N VAL A 219 -11.52 -22.92 11.52
CA VAL A 219 -11.98 -21.59 11.95
C VAL A 219 -11.29 -20.50 11.12
N ILE A 220 -9.97 -20.58 10.93
CA ILE A 220 -9.21 -19.63 10.12
C ILE A 220 -9.68 -19.65 8.66
N SER A 221 -9.81 -20.83 8.06
CA SER A 221 -10.23 -20.99 6.66
C SER A 221 -11.66 -20.46 6.43
N THR A 222 -12.60 -20.73 7.34
CA THR A 222 -13.98 -20.23 7.23
C THR A 222 -14.02 -18.69 7.35
N ARG A 223 -13.25 -18.10 8.28
CA ARG A 223 -13.15 -16.65 8.44
C ARG A 223 -12.56 -16.00 7.19
N PHE A 224 -11.47 -16.55 6.68
CA PHE A 224 -10.85 -16.04 5.46
C PHE A 224 -11.82 -16.09 4.27
N ALA A 225 -12.51 -17.21 4.06
CA ALA A 225 -13.50 -17.33 3.00
C ALA A 225 -14.61 -16.25 3.11
N ARG A 226 -15.14 -16.02 4.32
CA ARG A 226 -16.11 -14.96 4.58
C ARG A 226 -15.57 -13.55 4.26
N LEU A 227 -14.33 -13.25 4.69
CA LEU A 227 -13.69 -11.96 4.42
C LEU A 227 -13.51 -11.71 2.93
N VAL A 228 -13.13 -12.73 2.16
CA VAL A 228 -13.00 -12.65 0.70
C VAL A 228 -14.36 -12.50 0.03
N GLU A 229 -15.37 -13.30 0.42
CA GLU A 229 -16.73 -13.23 -0.12
C GLU A 229 -17.38 -11.86 0.09
N GLN A 230 -17.07 -11.20 1.20
CA GLN A 230 -17.53 -9.85 1.53
C GLN A 230 -16.68 -8.75 0.89
N ASP A 231 -15.66 -9.09 0.09
CA ASP A 231 -14.70 -8.16 -0.53
C ASP A 231 -13.97 -7.26 0.50
N LEU A 232 -13.74 -7.78 1.70
CA LEU A 232 -13.02 -7.07 2.76
C LEU A 232 -11.51 -7.30 2.70
N VAL A 233 -11.10 -8.43 2.11
CA VAL A 233 -9.71 -8.84 1.97
C VAL A 233 -9.50 -9.52 0.62
N ARG A 234 -8.42 -9.19 -0.04
CA ARG A 234 -7.90 -9.94 -1.18
C ARG A 234 -6.44 -10.28 -0.93
N VAL A 235 -6.02 -11.49 -1.25
CA VAL A 235 -4.60 -11.85 -1.26
C VAL A 235 -4.11 -11.82 -2.70
N ILE A 236 -3.12 -11.00 -2.98
CA ILE A 236 -2.60 -10.78 -4.33
C ILE A 236 -1.07 -10.67 -4.34
N ALA A 237 -0.46 -10.85 -5.51
CA ALA A 237 0.92 -10.48 -5.71
C ALA A 237 1.03 -8.98 -6.01
N VAL A 238 1.75 -8.26 -5.15
CA VAL A 238 2.06 -6.84 -5.32
C VAL A 238 3.46 -6.70 -5.88
N GLY A 239 3.58 -6.15 -7.08
CA GLY A 239 4.84 -6.02 -7.78
C GLY A 239 5.70 -4.85 -7.29
N ASN A 240 7.01 -4.96 -7.44
CA ASN A 240 7.94 -3.84 -7.35
C ASN A 240 8.04 -3.19 -8.73
N PRO A 241 7.59 -1.93 -8.90
CA PRO A 241 7.56 -1.29 -10.22
C PRO A 241 8.93 -1.28 -10.89
N HIS A 242 9.99 -0.97 -10.14
CA HIS A 242 11.35 -0.93 -10.70
C HIS A 242 11.82 -2.30 -11.16
N ALA A 243 11.60 -3.35 -10.37
CA ALA A 243 11.96 -4.71 -10.76
C ALA A 243 11.13 -5.22 -11.95
N LEU A 244 9.91 -4.68 -12.13
CA LEU A 244 9.04 -4.92 -13.27
C LEU A 244 9.41 -4.07 -14.51
N GLY A 245 10.42 -3.19 -14.40
CA GLY A 245 10.93 -2.39 -15.52
C GLY A 245 10.22 -1.04 -15.72
N PHE A 246 9.46 -0.56 -14.73
CA PHE A 246 8.90 0.78 -14.75
C PHE A 246 9.90 1.77 -14.16
N HIS A 247 10.24 2.82 -14.89
CA HIS A 247 11.24 3.82 -14.51
C HIS A 247 10.71 5.26 -14.58
N GLY A 248 9.49 5.46 -15.09
CA GLY A 248 8.79 6.74 -15.11
C GLY A 248 7.79 6.83 -13.97
N LEU A 249 8.27 6.93 -12.72
CA LEU A 249 7.41 7.01 -11.55
C LEU A 249 7.37 8.43 -11.01
N ALA A 250 6.18 8.90 -10.67
CA ALA A 250 5.99 10.22 -10.08
C ALA A 250 4.74 10.27 -9.18
N TRP A 251 4.81 11.06 -8.12
CA TRP A 251 3.63 11.59 -7.47
C TRP A 251 3.19 12.88 -8.13
N LEU A 252 1.90 13.10 -8.14
CA LEU A 252 1.26 14.30 -8.63
C LEU A 252 0.54 14.99 -7.48
N GLY A 253 0.74 16.30 -7.35
CA GLY A 253 -0.14 17.17 -6.59
C GLY A 253 -1.01 17.94 -7.58
N ILE A 254 -2.32 17.80 -7.50
CA ILE A 254 -3.29 18.29 -8.49
C ILE A 254 -4.20 19.29 -7.81
N SER A 255 -4.26 20.49 -8.36
CA SER A 255 -5.23 21.51 -7.95
C SER A 255 -6.31 21.64 -9.01
N LEU A 256 -7.54 21.78 -8.56
CA LEU A 256 -8.73 21.87 -9.42
C LEU A 256 -9.22 23.32 -9.50
N SER A 257 -9.90 23.65 -10.58
CA SER A 257 -10.61 24.92 -10.69
C SER A 257 -11.82 24.93 -9.74
N ASP A 258 -12.22 26.11 -9.28
CA ASP A 258 -13.33 26.30 -8.34
C ASP A 258 -14.67 25.69 -8.80
N SER A 259 -14.84 25.50 -10.11
CA SER A 259 -16.05 24.94 -10.72
C SER A 259 -15.97 23.44 -10.98
N ALA A 260 -14.82 22.80 -10.73
CA ALA A 260 -14.62 21.38 -11.01
C ALA A 260 -15.28 20.51 -9.95
N ASP A 261 -15.93 19.44 -10.38
CA ASP A 261 -16.37 18.38 -9.50
C ASP A 261 -15.23 17.36 -9.30
N VAL A 262 -14.87 17.10 -8.05
CA VAL A 262 -13.75 16.22 -7.69
C VAL A 262 -14.01 14.78 -8.17
N GLU A 263 -15.26 14.34 -8.11
CA GLU A 263 -15.67 13.01 -8.53
C GLU A 263 -15.55 12.83 -10.05
N ASP A 264 -15.93 13.84 -10.83
CA ASP A 264 -15.83 13.81 -12.30
C ASP A 264 -14.37 13.79 -12.75
N VAL A 265 -13.52 14.66 -12.14
CA VAL A 265 -12.08 14.66 -12.40
C VAL A 265 -11.45 13.33 -12.00
N ALA A 266 -11.80 12.79 -10.83
CA ALA A 266 -11.30 11.50 -10.38
C ALA A 266 -11.70 10.35 -11.31
N ALA A 267 -12.92 10.39 -11.88
CA ALA A 267 -13.36 9.42 -12.88
C ALA A 267 -12.50 9.49 -14.14
N ALA A 268 -12.19 10.71 -14.63
CA ALA A 268 -11.29 10.89 -15.78
C ALA A 268 -9.88 10.36 -15.52
N PHE A 269 -9.31 10.60 -14.33
CA PHE A 269 -8.05 9.95 -13.90
C PHE A 269 -8.17 8.43 -13.85
N GLY A 270 -9.35 7.92 -13.49
CA GLY A 270 -9.65 6.49 -13.46
C GLY A 270 -9.48 5.78 -14.80
N GLU A 271 -9.69 6.48 -15.91
CA GLU A 271 -9.53 5.96 -17.27
C GLU A 271 -8.07 5.93 -17.75
N ILE A 272 -7.12 6.45 -16.94
CA ILE A 272 -5.70 6.46 -17.28
C ILE A 272 -5.02 5.24 -16.64
N PRO A 273 -4.58 4.24 -17.43
CA PRO A 273 -4.02 3.00 -16.88
C PRO A 273 -2.75 3.22 -16.04
N GLN A 274 -2.02 4.31 -16.29
CA GLN A 274 -0.79 4.67 -15.60
C GLN A 274 -1.03 5.22 -14.19
N VAL A 275 -2.24 5.67 -13.88
CA VAL A 275 -2.61 6.13 -12.54
C VAL A 275 -2.81 4.91 -11.65
N SER A 276 -1.84 4.65 -10.78
CA SER A 276 -1.86 3.52 -9.85
C SER A 276 -2.61 3.84 -8.56
N TYR A 277 -2.60 5.11 -8.17
CA TYR A 277 -3.17 5.58 -6.92
C TYR A 277 -3.75 6.98 -7.10
N LEU A 278 -4.88 7.24 -6.43
CA LEU A 278 -5.50 8.56 -6.43
C LEU A 278 -6.28 8.76 -5.13
N VAL A 279 -6.01 9.85 -4.44
CA VAL A 279 -6.69 10.23 -3.20
C VAL A 279 -7.15 11.68 -3.26
N SER A 280 -8.31 11.96 -2.70
CA SER A 280 -8.74 13.32 -2.38
C SER A 280 -8.12 13.72 -1.04
N VAL A 281 -7.52 14.90 -1.01
CA VAL A 281 -6.76 15.41 0.14
C VAL A 281 -7.22 16.81 0.52
N SER A 282 -6.72 17.30 1.65
CA SER A 282 -6.89 18.69 2.08
C SER A 282 -5.55 19.40 2.11
N GLY A 283 -5.53 20.66 1.70
CA GLY A 283 -4.35 21.52 1.74
C GLY A 283 -4.14 22.27 0.44
N ARG A 284 -2.91 22.30 -0.05
CA ARG A 284 -2.53 22.99 -1.28
C ARG A 284 -3.04 22.29 -2.55
N PHE A 285 -3.31 21.00 -2.46
CA PHE A 285 -3.84 20.18 -3.54
C PHE A 285 -5.22 19.65 -3.17
N ASP A 286 -6.04 19.37 -4.17
CA ASP A 286 -7.34 18.74 -4.05
C ASP A 286 -7.23 17.21 -4.21
N LEU A 287 -6.33 16.79 -5.11
CA LEU A 287 -6.01 15.39 -5.35
C LEU A 287 -4.51 15.15 -5.27
N MET A 288 -4.14 13.95 -4.83
CA MET A 288 -2.80 13.42 -5.01
C MET A 288 -2.86 12.07 -5.71
N GLY A 289 -2.00 11.88 -6.72
CA GLY A 289 -1.99 10.67 -7.53
C GLY A 289 -0.60 10.14 -7.77
N GLU A 290 -0.48 8.82 -7.97
CA GLU A 290 0.76 8.17 -8.40
C GLU A 290 0.65 7.73 -9.85
N LEU A 291 1.68 8.05 -10.64
CA LEU A 291 1.87 7.53 -11.99
C LEU A 291 2.95 6.46 -12.01
N VAL A 292 2.66 5.35 -12.69
CA VAL A 292 3.61 4.27 -12.97
C VAL A 292 3.71 4.11 -14.48
N CYS A 293 4.76 4.72 -15.05
CA CYS A 293 5.04 4.72 -16.48
C CYS A 293 6.30 3.89 -16.78
N ARG A 294 6.41 3.36 -18.00
CA ARG A 294 7.59 2.58 -18.42
C ARG A 294 8.89 3.36 -18.22
N ASP A 295 8.90 4.58 -18.72
CA ASP A 295 10.06 5.45 -18.78
C ASP A 295 9.64 6.92 -18.70
N ARG A 296 10.61 7.83 -18.79
CA ARG A 296 10.37 9.27 -18.70
C ARG A 296 9.56 9.81 -19.89
N ASP A 297 9.78 9.27 -21.08
CA ASP A 297 9.08 9.72 -22.28
C ASP A 297 7.59 9.33 -22.20
N HIS A 298 7.32 8.12 -21.71
CA HIS A 298 5.94 7.67 -21.45
C HIS A 298 5.28 8.50 -20.32
N LEU A 299 6.02 8.88 -19.27
CA LEU A 299 5.53 9.80 -18.25
C LEU A 299 5.16 11.16 -18.83
N LEU A 300 6.07 11.73 -19.64
CA LEU A 300 5.84 13.04 -20.29
C LEU A 300 4.62 13.00 -21.22
N THR A 301 4.48 11.96 -22.03
CA THR A 301 3.32 11.76 -22.90
C THR A 301 2.04 11.62 -22.09
N THR A 302 2.06 10.85 -21.00
CA THR A 302 0.88 10.70 -20.12
C THR A 302 0.48 12.02 -19.48
N LEU A 303 1.43 12.83 -19.03
CA LEU A 303 1.17 14.14 -18.45
C LEU A 303 0.55 15.09 -19.46
N ASN A 304 1.12 15.18 -20.68
CA ASN A 304 0.68 16.14 -21.69
C ASN A 304 -0.64 15.73 -22.36
N ASP A 305 -0.72 14.48 -22.80
CA ASP A 305 -1.78 14.05 -23.71
C ASP A 305 -2.99 13.46 -22.98
N ARG A 306 -2.84 13.11 -21.71
CA ARG A 306 -3.93 12.52 -20.93
C ARG A 306 -4.31 13.38 -19.73
N ILE A 307 -3.38 13.77 -18.88
CA ILE A 307 -3.67 14.53 -17.65
C ILE A 307 -3.91 15.99 -17.94
N GLY A 308 -3.06 16.63 -18.78
CA GLY A 308 -3.20 18.03 -19.15
C GLY A 308 -4.44 18.36 -19.98
N THR A 309 -5.19 17.35 -20.41
CA THR A 309 -6.44 17.49 -21.17
C THR A 309 -7.70 17.22 -20.35
N ILE A 310 -7.56 16.93 -19.06
CA ILE A 310 -8.71 16.71 -18.17
C ILE A 310 -9.33 18.05 -17.80
N ASP A 311 -10.61 18.22 -18.14
CA ASP A 311 -11.36 19.39 -17.74
C ASP A 311 -11.44 19.51 -16.22
N GLY A 312 -11.26 20.74 -15.70
CA GLY A 312 -11.28 21.01 -14.28
C GLY A 312 -9.92 20.91 -13.59
N VAL A 313 -8.89 20.34 -14.21
CA VAL A 313 -7.51 20.39 -13.69
C VAL A 313 -6.92 21.76 -13.96
N GLU A 314 -6.54 22.50 -12.91
CA GLU A 314 -5.92 23.83 -13.03
C GLU A 314 -4.40 23.75 -13.05
N THR A 315 -3.81 23.03 -12.08
CA THR A 315 -2.35 22.84 -11.99
C THR A 315 -1.99 21.41 -11.62
N VAL A 316 -0.81 20.96 -12.09
CA VAL A 316 -0.23 19.68 -11.73
C VAL A 316 1.24 19.88 -11.34
N GLU A 317 1.57 19.59 -10.10
CA GLU A 317 2.97 19.49 -9.67
C GLU A 317 3.43 18.04 -9.75
N VAL A 318 4.63 17.84 -10.32
CA VAL A 318 5.19 16.52 -10.55
C VAL A 318 6.38 16.28 -9.62
N PHE A 319 6.28 15.27 -8.76
CA PHE A 319 7.33 14.83 -7.86
C PHE A 319 7.93 13.53 -8.39
N TYR A 320 8.93 13.66 -9.26
CA TYR A 320 9.56 12.50 -9.89
C TYR A 320 10.38 11.70 -8.87
N TYR A 321 10.30 10.37 -8.92
CA TYR A 321 11.04 9.50 -8.01
C TYR A 321 12.53 9.48 -8.33
N LEU A 322 13.33 9.84 -7.35
CA LEU A 322 14.75 9.61 -7.36
C LEU A 322 15.09 8.25 -6.73
N ARG A 323 14.38 7.91 -5.66
CA ARG A 323 14.56 6.63 -4.95
C ARG A 323 13.30 6.26 -4.16
N LEU A 324 12.83 5.05 -4.33
CA LEU A 324 11.85 4.43 -3.46
C LEU A 324 12.62 3.69 -2.35
N LEU A 325 12.51 4.15 -1.09
CA LEU A 325 13.23 3.57 0.04
C LEU A 325 12.44 2.50 0.76
N TYR A 326 11.17 2.73 0.92
CA TYR A 326 10.30 1.83 1.65
C TYR A 326 8.93 1.80 1.00
N ARG A 327 8.44 0.60 0.81
CA ARG A 327 7.09 0.32 0.40
C ARG A 327 6.62 -0.88 1.19
N ASN A 328 5.58 -0.71 1.97
CA ASN A 328 4.94 -1.86 2.55
C ASN A 328 4.26 -2.65 1.43
N ALA A 329 4.65 -3.91 1.29
CA ALA A 329 4.09 -4.79 0.26
C ALA A 329 2.58 -5.03 0.41
N ALA A 330 2.04 -4.79 1.59
CA ALA A 330 0.61 -4.86 1.85
C ALA A 330 -0.21 -3.71 1.22
N GLY A 331 0.46 -2.84 0.42
CA GLY A 331 -0.13 -1.56 0.05
C GLY A 331 -0.17 -0.66 1.28
N ALA A 332 -0.41 0.62 1.17
CA ALA A 332 -0.34 1.64 2.21
C ALA A 332 -0.82 1.28 3.66
N TRP A 333 -1.05 0.03 4.00
CA TRP A 333 -1.83 -0.33 5.17
C TRP A 333 -1.34 -1.55 5.96
N GLY A 334 -0.15 -2.00 5.72
CA GLY A 334 0.32 -3.26 6.30
C GLY A 334 1.13 -3.16 7.59
N ALA A 335 1.29 -1.99 8.18
CA ALA A 335 1.88 -1.88 9.50
C ALA A 335 0.87 -2.32 10.56
N ALA A 336 0.69 -3.62 10.67
CA ALA A 336 -0.02 -4.16 11.80
C ALA A 336 0.75 -3.85 13.07
N ARG A 337 0.30 -2.84 13.73
CA ARG A 337 0.61 -2.66 15.14
C ARG A 337 0.09 -3.90 15.84
N SER A 338 1.02 -4.65 16.43
CA SER A 338 0.67 -5.70 17.34
C SER A 338 -0.36 -5.19 18.33
N LEU A 339 -1.61 -5.61 18.20
CA LEU A 339 -2.68 -5.45 19.19
C LEU A 339 -2.30 -6.08 20.55
N ALA A 340 -1.13 -6.71 20.63
CA ALA A 340 -0.57 -7.29 21.85
C ALA A 340 0.01 -6.25 22.83
N ALA A 341 -0.06 -4.96 22.57
CA ALA A 341 0.50 -3.91 23.43
C ALA A 341 -0.56 -2.94 23.98
N ASN A 342 -1.77 -3.38 24.24
CA ASN A 342 -2.67 -2.64 25.13
C ASN A 342 -2.96 -3.44 26.41
N PRO A 343 -2.12 -3.34 27.47
CA PRO A 343 -2.43 -3.89 28.79
C PRO A 343 -3.37 -2.98 29.59
N GLY A 344 -4.16 -2.14 28.92
CA GLY A 344 -5.04 -1.13 29.51
C GLY A 344 -6.52 -1.28 29.16
N ALA A 345 -7.07 -2.50 29.14
CA ALA A 345 -8.52 -2.62 29.29
C ALA A 345 -8.89 -2.20 30.73
N PRO A 346 -9.82 -1.25 30.96
CA PRO A 346 -10.22 -0.86 32.31
C PRO A 346 -10.81 -2.07 33.01
N GLY A 347 -10.04 -2.61 33.95
CA GLY A 347 -10.47 -3.67 34.83
C GLY A 347 -11.65 -3.22 35.66
N ALA A 348 -12.64 -4.08 35.68
CA ALA A 348 -13.82 -3.99 36.49
C ALA A 348 -13.52 -3.50 37.93
N HIS A 349 -14.14 -2.40 38.31
CA HIS A 349 -14.26 -2.00 39.69
C HIS A 349 -14.91 -3.15 40.48
N ARG A 350 -14.09 -3.88 41.25
CA ARG A 350 -14.59 -4.68 42.35
C ARG A 350 -14.95 -3.70 43.46
N GLN A 351 -16.24 -3.43 43.61
CA GLN A 351 -16.81 -2.99 44.89
C GLN A 351 -16.40 -4.00 45.95
N ARG A 352 -15.57 -3.59 46.87
CA ARG A 352 -15.44 -4.26 48.18
C ARG A 352 -16.38 -3.53 49.12
N ASP A 353 -17.48 -4.20 49.44
CA ASP A 353 -18.30 -3.85 50.58
C ASP A 353 -17.44 -3.83 51.85
N ALA A 354 -17.40 -2.66 52.46
CA ALA A 354 -16.99 -2.52 53.84
C ALA A 354 -18.22 -2.82 54.73
N ARG A 355 -18.26 -4.01 55.26
CA ARG A 355 -19.05 -4.28 56.48
C ARG A 355 -18.10 -4.91 57.48
N GLY A 356 -18.11 -4.31 58.64
CA GLY A 356 -17.73 -5.02 59.87
C GLY A 356 -16.65 -4.35 60.72
N ALA A 357 -17.14 -3.75 61.77
CA ALA A 357 -16.61 -3.37 63.06
C ALA A 357 -16.10 -1.93 63.21
#